data_bc29878dbdacbef9a500d109af230766
#
_entry.id   bc29878dbdacbef9a500d109af230766
#
_cell.length_a   1.000
_cell.length_b   1.000
_cell.length_c   1.000
_cell.angle_alpha   90.00
_cell.angle_beta   90.00
_cell.angle_gamma   90.00
#
_symmetry.space_group_name_H-M   'P 1'
#
loop_
_entity.id
_entity.type
_entity.pdbx_description
1 polymer ?
#
loop_
_entity_poly.entity_id
_entity_poly.type
_entity_poly.pdbx_seq_one_letter_code
_entity_poly.pdbx_strand_id
1 'polypeptide(L)'
;MSNKTVGVLGAGSFGTAVANILAKNAKVLLYVRNPETLKNIEKTRISAGQKISNNITVVNDLQEVAQKCNVIFPVVPSSNFRALILQLAPYLRPYHMMIHATKGLDLQIPSKTGPDFVLTKEHVFTMSEIIRQETVVVRVGCMAGPNLASELSTGHPAATVIASPFNEVIQEGKALLSSENFQVYSNSDLRGVELCGVLKNIIAIASGILSGLGMGENSRGLLVSRGLVEMIYLGQALGGEISSFIGLAGIGDLVATTTSTNSRNYTLGRKIAQGKTLDEAIQEMDEVAEGVNTIKIIKQLADSQDLKPLITEILYKILFEGMTAENGVNFLMRYQGNIDIDFL
;
A
#
# COMPACT_ATOMS: atom_id res chain seq x y z
N MET A 1 -25.72 -14.60 -9.43
CA MET A 1 -24.33 -14.65 -8.93
C MET A 1 -23.47 -15.35 -9.98
N SER A 2 -22.32 -14.77 -10.33
CA SER A 2 -21.35 -15.41 -11.22
C SER A 2 -20.88 -16.73 -10.60
N ASN A 3 -20.73 -17.78 -11.41
CA ASN A 3 -20.21 -19.08 -10.95
C ASN A 3 -18.67 -19.04 -10.77
N LYS A 4 -18.08 -17.83 -10.72
CA LYS A 4 -16.63 -17.60 -10.61
C LYS A 4 -16.14 -17.82 -9.19
N THR A 5 -14.95 -18.44 -9.09
CA THR A 5 -14.21 -18.53 -7.84
C THR A 5 -12.95 -17.68 -7.95
N VAL A 6 -12.68 -16.86 -6.93
CA VAL A 6 -11.52 -15.96 -6.86
C VAL A 6 -10.69 -16.24 -5.62
N GLY A 7 -9.38 -16.07 -5.71
CA GLY A 7 -8.46 -16.25 -4.60
C GLY A 7 -8.10 -14.94 -3.92
N VAL A 8 -8.07 -14.91 -2.59
CA VAL A 8 -7.49 -13.82 -1.81
C VAL A 8 -6.37 -14.39 -0.97
N LEU A 9 -5.16 -13.87 -1.13
CA LEU A 9 -3.98 -14.33 -0.39
C LEU A 9 -3.65 -13.36 0.74
N GLY A 10 -4.01 -13.76 1.96
CA GLY A 10 -3.80 -12.98 3.18
C GLY A 10 -5.08 -12.69 3.93
N ALA A 11 -5.17 -13.20 5.17
CA ALA A 11 -6.31 -13.09 6.07
C ALA A 11 -6.09 -12.03 7.18
N GLY A 12 -5.32 -10.98 6.89
CA GLY A 12 -5.23 -9.80 7.74
C GLY A 12 -6.46 -8.89 7.60
N SER A 13 -6.47 -7.78 8.32
CA SER A 13 -7.61 -6.84 8.37
C SER A 13 -8.08 -6.41 6.97
N PHE A 14 -7.14 -6.01 6.10
CA PHE A 14 -7.48 -5.56 4.74
C PHE A 14 -7.84 -6.72 3.81
N GLY A 15 -7.10 -7.84 3.87
CA GLY A 15 -7.41 -9.02 3.05
C GLY A 15 -8.80 -9.60 3.36
N THR A 16 -9.19 -9.62 4.63
CA THR A 16 -10.53 -10.05 5.05
C THR A 16 -11.62 -9.09 4.53
N ALA A 17 -11.38 -7.77 4.58
CA ALA A 17 -12.31 -6.79 4.02
C ALA A 17 -12.47 -6.96 2.51
N VAL A 18 -11.37 -7.13 1.76
CA VAL A 18 -11.39 -7.39 0.32
C VAL A 18 -12.11 -8.69 0.01
N ALA A 19 -11.87 -9.76 0.76
CA ALA A 19 -12.57 -11.03 0.59
C ALA A 19 -14.10 -10.89 0.78
N ASN A 20 -14.54 -10.11 1.78
CA ASN A 20 -15.96 -9.84 2.01
C ASN A 20 -16.60 -9.01 0.87
N ILE A 21 -15.88 -8.06 0.29
CA ILE A 21 -16.35 -7.29 -0.87
C ILE A 21 -16.52 -8.23 -2.08
N LEU A 22 -15.49 -9.01 -2.41
CA LEU A 22 -15.51 -9.99 -3.51
C LEU A 22 -16.62 -11.03 -3.34
N ALA A 23 -16.89 -11.44 -2.11
CA ALA A 23 -17.92 -12.44 -1.79
C ALA A 23 -19.35 -12.00 -2.09
N LYS A 24 -19.59 -10.72 -2.42
CA LYS A 24 -20.86 -10.22 -2.94
C LYS A 24 -21.13 -10.68 -4.38
N ASN A 25 -20.05 -10.85 -5.17
CA ASN A 25 -20.14 -11.13 -6.61
C ASN A 25 -19.59 -12.50 -7.02
N ALA A 26 -18.79 -13.18 -6.16
CA ALA A 26 -18.12 -14.44 -6.46
C ALA A 26 -18.00 -15.35 -5.23
N LYS A 27 -17.63 -16.61 -5.44
CA LYS A 27 -17.09 -17.46 -4.37
C LYS A 27 -15.64 -17.08 -4.13
N VAL A 28 -15.20 -17.09 -2.85
CA VAL A 28 -13.86 -16.67 -2.48
C VAL A 28 -13.12 -17.78 -1.76
N LEU A 29 -11.91 -18.10 -2.19
CA LEU A 29 -10.93 -18.85 -1.43
C LEU A 29 -10.02 -17.87 -0.71
N LEU A 30 -10.10 -17.82 0.62
CA LEU A 30 -9.24 -16.99 1.46
C LEU A 30 -8.07 -17.83 1.98
N TYR A 31 -6.88 -17.55 1.46
CA TYR A 31 -5.68 -18.25 1.89
C TYR A 31 -5.19 -17.75 3.25
N VAL A 32 -5.02 -18.69 4.18
CA VAL A 32 -4.57 -18.48 5.56
C VAL A 32 -3.31 -19.33 5.79
N ARG A 33 -2.15 -18.68 5.93
CA ARG A 33 -0.85 -19.36 6.06
C ARG A 33 -0.76 -20.25 7.31
N ASN A 34 -1.27 -19.77 8.45
CA ASN A 34 -1.18 -20.47 9.72
C ASN A 34 -2.37 -21.45 9.89
N PRO A 35 -2.13 -22.78 10.06
CA PRO A 35 -3.18 -23.78 10.21
C PRO A 35 -4.06 -23.60 11.45
N GLU A 36 -3.52 -23.06 12.54
CA GLU A 36 -4.31 -22.80 13.77
C GLU A 36 -5.27 -21.62 13.54
N THR A 37 -4.79 -20.57 12.90
CA THR A 37 -5.63 -19.42 12.50
C THR A 37 -6.73 -19.89 11.55
N LEU A 38 -6.42 -20.75 10.58
CA LEU A 38 -7.40 -21.32 9.66
C LEU A 38 -8.51 -22.04 10.43
N LYS A 39 -8.17 -23.00 11.33
CA LYS A 39 -9.14 -23.74 12.15
C LYS A 39 -10.02 -22.81 13.00
N ASN A 40 -9.42 -21.76 13.55
CA ASN A 40 -10.16 -20.77 14.32
C ASN A 40 -11.18 -20.02 13.45
N ILE A 41 -10.77 -19.58 12.25
CA ILE A 41 -11.68 -18.89 11.32
C ILE A 41 -12.80 -19.81 10.83
N GLU A 42 -12.50 -21.08 10.54
CA GLU A 42 -13.53 -22.07 10.17
C GLU A 42 -14.59 -22.22 11.26
N LYS A 43 -14.15 -22.32 12.52
CA LYS A 43 -15.03 -22.51 13.68
C LYS A 43 -15.84 -21.26 14.01
N THR A 44 -15.20 -20.09 14.01
CA THR A 44 -15.82 -18.84 14.50
C THR A 44 -16.45 -18.01 13.40
N ARG A 45 -16.07 -18.22 12.14
CA ARG A 45 -16.39 -17.37 11.00
C ARG A 45 -15.93 -15.91 11.21
N ILE A 46 -14.87 -15.70 12.02
CA ILE A 46 -14.25 -14.40 12.29
C ILE A 46 -12.80 -14.44 11.83
N SER A 47 -12.40 -13.50 10.98
CA SER A 47 -11.02 -13.27 10.52
C SER A 47 -10.61 -11.83 10.81
N ALA A 48 -9.48 -11.63 11.47
CA ALA A 48 -8.98 -10.30 11.86
C ALA A 48 -10.07 -9.40 12.49
N GLY A 49 -10.89 -9.95 13.39
CA GLY A 49 -11.99 -9.25 14.06
C GLY A 49 -13.26 -9.02 13.21
N GLN A 50 -13.26 -9.45 11.94
CA GLN A 50 -14.38 -9.26 11.02
C GLN A 50 -15.11 -10.58 10.76
N LYS A 51 -16.46 -10.56 10.74
CA LYS A 51 -17.26 -11.71 10.30
C LYS A 51 -17.05 -11.90 8.79
N ILE A 52 -16.78 -13.14 8.37
CA ILE A 52 -16.62 -13.49 6.96
C ILE A 52 -17.93 -14.01 6.36
N SER A 53 -18.18 -13.65 5.09
CA SER A 53 -19.34 -14.08 4.32
C SER A 53 -19.39 -15.62 4.17
N ASN A 54 -20.59 -16.18 4.05
CA ASN A 54 -20.79 -17.61 3.77
C ASN A 54 -20.22 -18.03 2.40
N ASN A 55 -20.02 -17.08 1.47
CA ASN A 55 -19.37 -17.31 0.18
C ASN A 55 -17.84 -17.39 0.26
N ILE A 56 -17.25 -17.27 1.46
CA ILE A 56 -15.81 -17.40 1.70
C ILE A 56 -15.50 -18.77 2.30
N THR A 57 -14.66 -19.52 1.61
CA THR A 57 -14.01 -20.73 2.11
C THR A 57 -12.57 -20.42 2.47
N VAL A 58 -12.12 -20.77 3.67
CA VAL A 58 -10.73 -20.61 4.08
C VAL A 58 -9.91 -21.82 3.65
N VAL A 59 -8.70 -21.59 3.17
CA VAL A 59 -7.79 -22.63 2.68
C VAL A 59 -6.36 -22.32 3.11
N ASN A 60 -5.49 -23.34 3.21
CA ASN A 60 -4.06 -23.15 3.46
C ASN A 60 -3.17 -23.77 2.37
N ASP A 61 -3.75 -24.10 1.24
CA ASP A 61 -3.04 -24.66 0.09
C ASP A 61 -3.05 -23.68 -1.08
N LEU A 62 -1.87 -23.18 -1.46
CA LEU A 62 -1.68 -22.27 -2.61
C LEU A 62 -1.94 -22.98 -3.95
N GLN A 63 -1.67 -24.30 -4.03
CA GLN A 63 -1.97 -25.08 -5.21
C GLN A 63 -3.49 -25.14 -5.46
N GLU A 64 -4.27 -25.35 -4.39
CA GLU A 64 -5.73 -25.36 -4.48
C GLU A 64 -6.25 -24.01 -4.98
N VAL A 65 -5.70 -22.89 -4.47
CA VAL A 65 -6.08 -21.55 -4.93
C VAL A 65 -5.78 -21.37 -6.42
N ALA A 66 -4.56 -21.73 -6.87
CA ALA A 66 -4.18 -21.59 -8.27
C ALA A 66 -5.01 -22.47 -9.21
N GLN A 67 -5.39 -23.68 -8.78
CA GLN A 67 -6.19 -24.59 -9.60
C GLN A 67 -7.65 -24.16 -9.74
N LYS A 68 -8.22 -23.52 -8.72
CA LYS A 68 -9.65 -23.16 -8.68
C LYS A 68 -9.96 -21.72 -9.03
N CYS A 69 -8.94 -20.85 -9.04
CA CYS A 69 -9.11 -19.39 -9.20
C CYS A 69 -8.31 -18.86 -10.38
N ASN A 70 -8.99 -18.34 -11.40
CA ASN A 70 -8.33 -17.64 -12.50
C ASN A 70 -7.90 -16.21 -12.11
N VAL A 71 -8.57 -15.60 -11.14
CA VAL A 71 -8.25 -14.27 -10.61
C VAL A 71 -7.83 -14.40 -9.16
N ILE A 72 -6.65 -13.85 -8.85
CA ILE A 72 -6.03 -13.96 -7.53
C ILE A 72 -5.68 -12.56 -7.03
N PHE A 73 -6.04 -12.27 -5.78
CA PHE A 73 -5.78 -11.02 -5.10
C PHE A 73 -4.74 -11.22 -3.99
N PRO A 74 -3.45 -10.94 -4.22
CA PRO A 74 -2.45 -10.89 -3.16
C PRO A 74 -2.66 -9.65 -2.27
N VAL A 75 -2.91 -9.87 -0.96
CA VAL A 75 -3.18 -8.81 0.02
C VAL A 75 -2.39 -9.09 1.30
N VAL A 76 -1.08 -9.00 1.21
CA VAL A 76 -0.14 -9.23 2.32
C VAL A 76 0.79 -8.03 2.47
N PRO A 77 1.47 -7.85 3.62
CA PRO A 77 2.51 -6.83 3.77
C PRO A 77 3.62 -6.97 2.69
N SER A 78 4.21 -5.84 2.29
CA SER A 78 5.24 -5.81 1.24
C SER A 78 6.44 -6.69 1.58
N SER A 79 6.85 -6.74 2.84
CA SER A 79 7.94 -7.58 3.33
C SER A 79 7.74 -9.10 3.12
N ASN A 80 6.51 -9.55 3.00
CA ASN A 80 6.17 -10.96 2.78
C ASN A 80 5.76 -11.25 1.32
N PHE A 81 5.66 -10.21 0.49
CA PHE A 81 5.04 -10.33 -0.83
C PHE A 81 5.84 -11.23 -1.77
N ARG A 82 7.14 -10.97 -1.96
CA ARG A 82 8.00 -11.77 -2.84
C ARG A 82 8.04 -13.24 -2.43
N ALA A 83 8.19 -13.51 -1.14
CA ALA A 83 8.21 -14.88 -0.62
C ALA A 83 6.90 -15.64 -0.91
N LEU A 84 5.75 -14.97 -0.79
CA LEU A 84 4.45 -15.53 -1.13
C LEU A 84 4.34 -15.80 -2.64
N ILE A 85 4.75 -14.84 -3.49
CA ILE A 85 4.71 -14.98 -4.94
C ILE A 85 5.59 -16.14 -5.41
N LEU A 86 6.80 -16.30 -4.88
CA LEU A 86 7.69 -17.42 -5.16
C LEU A 86 7.06 -18.77 -4.79
N GLN A 87 6.36 -18.87 -3.66
CA GLN A 87 5.65 -20.09 -3.26
C GLN A 87 4.46 -20.41 -4.19
N LEU A 88 3.80 -19.40 -4.71
CA LEU A 88 2.65 -19.56 -5.61
C LEU A 88 3.08 -19.85 -7.06
N ALA A 89 4.22 -19.32 -7.50
CA ALA A 89 4.70 -19.33 -8.88
C ALA A 89 4.65 -20.71 -9.57
N PRO A 90 5.03 -21.84 -8.96
CA PRO A 90 4.99 -23.16 -9.59
C PRO A 90 3.60 -23.61 -10.07
N TYR A 91 2.55 -23.09 -9.41
CA TYR A 91 1.16 -23.46 -9.69
C TYR A 91 0.48 -22.52 -10.68
N LEU A 92 1.06 -21.34 -10.93
CA LEU A 92 0.50 -20.35 -11.86
C LEU A 92 0.64 -20.76 -13.32
N ARG A 93 -0.24 -20.22 -14.14
CA ARG A 93 -0.29 -20.43 -15.60
C ARG A 93 -0.54 -19.09 -16.29
N PRO A 94 -0.20 -18.93 -17.59
CA PRO A 94 -0.35 -17.68 -18.32
C PRO A 94 -1.80 -17.13 -18.37
N TYR A 95 -2.80 -17.96 -18.13
CA TYR A 95 -4.20 -17.52 -18.11
C TYR A 95 -4.62 -16.85 -16.81
N HIS A 96 -3.82 -16.91 -15.73
CA HIS A 96 -4.16 -16.24 -14.49
C HIS A 96 -4.09 -14.72 -14.63
N MET A 97 -4.91 -14.05 -13.83
CA MET A 97 -4.86 -12.61 -13.57
C MET A 97 -4.51 -12.38 -12.11
N MET A 98 -3.63 -11.45 -11.83
CA MET A 98 -3.28 -11.08 -10.46
C MET A 98 -3.54 -9.59 -10.23
N ILE A 99 -4.37 -9.27 -9.23
CA ILE A 99 -4.68 -7.88 -8.84
C ILE A 99 -4.24 -7.73 -7.38
N HIS A 100 -3.04 -7.20 -7.15
CA HIS A 100 -2.58 -7.03 -5.78
C HIS A 100 -3.16 -5.77 -5.12
N ALA A 101 -3.17 -5.75 -3.78
CA ALA A 101 -3.59 -4.60 -3.00
C ALA A 101 -2.54 -4.20 -1.95
N THR A 102 -1.32 -4.66 -2.13
CA THR A 102 -0.17 -4.38 -1.26
C THR A 102 0.44 -3.04 -1.63
N LYS A 103 0.74 -2.22 -0.62
CA LYS A 103 1.27 -0.86 -0.76
C LYS A 103 2.69 -0.80 -0.19
N GLY A 104 3.70 -1.06 -1.01
CA GLY A 104 5.10 -1.06 -0.61
C GLY A 104 6.04 -1.24 -1.79
N LEU A 105 7.33 -1.18 -1.52
CA LEU A 105 8.40 -1.44 -2.46
C LEU A 105 9.23 -2.63 -1.95
N ASP A 106 9.83 -3.34 -2.88
CA ASP A 106 10.78 -4.41 -2.60
C ASP A 106 12.17 -4.03 -3.10
N LEU A 107 13.18 -4.48 -2.39
CA LEU A 107 14.58 -4.23 -2.74
C LEU A 107 15.28 -5.53 -3.13
N GLN A 108 15.93 -5.51 -4.28
CA GLN A 108 16.89 -6.55 -4.66
C GLN A 108 18.30 -5.97 -4.68
N ILE A 109 19.02 -6.20 -3.60
CA ILE A 109 20.43 -5.84 -3.49
C ILE A 109 21.27 -7.05 -3.89
N PRO A 110 22.19 -6.92 -4.88
CA PRO A 110 23.08 -8.01 -5.26
C PRO A 110 23.88 -8.54 -4.06
N SER A 111 24.04 -9.85 -3.96
CA SER A 111 24.68 -10.52 -2.82
C SER A 111 26.18 -10.16 -2.63
N LYS A 112 26.82 -9.53 -3.62
CA LYS A 112 28.21 -9.09 -3.60
C LYS A 112 28.29 -7.57 -3.81
N THR A 113 27.68 -6.80 -2.90
CA THR A 113 27.83 -5.33 -2.91
C THR A 113 29.01 -4.93 -2.02
N GLY A 114 29.93 -4.12 -2.57
CA GLY A 114 30.99 -3.48 -1.79
C GLY A 114 30.48 -2.26 -1.00
N PRO A 115 31.34 -1.63 -0.21
CA PRO A 115 30.97 -0.44 0.58
C PRO A 115 30.50 0.75 -0.28
N ASP A 116 30.84 0.77 -1.56
CA ASP A 116 30.48 1.82 -2.51
C ASP A 116 29.16 1.53 -3.27
N PHE A 117 28.35 0.57 -2.79
CA PHE A 117 27.08 0.24 -3.45
C PHE A 117 26.11 1.40 -3.39
N VAL A 118 25.65 1.84 -4.56
CA VAL A 118 24.64 2.89 -4.72
C VAL A 118 23.31 2.26 -5.14
N LEU A 119 22.27 2.50 -4.35
CA LEU A 119 20.91 2.06 -4.68
C LEU A 119 20.39 2.85 -5.89
N THR A 120 19.98 2.17 -6.95
CA THR A 120 19.34 2.77 -8.12
C THR A 120 17.93 2.25 -8.29
N LYS A 121 17.15 2.88 -9.18
CA LYS A 121 15.78 2.44 -9.50
C LYS A 121 15.69 0.99 -10.01
N GLU A 122 16.78 0.45 -10.55
CA GLU A 122 16.85 -0.93 -11.05
C GLU A 122 16.85 -1.97 -9.91
N HIS A 123 17.12 -1.53 -8.68
CA HIS A 123 17.10 -2.38 -7.49
C HIS A 123 15.76 -2.29 -6.72
N VAL A 124 14.85 -1.41 -7.16
CA VAL A 124 13.58 -1.13 -6.47
C VAL A 124 12.41 -1.58 -7.32
N PHE A 125 11.63 -2.50 -6.79
CA PHE A 125 10.51 -3.12 -7.51
C PHE A 125 9.18 -2.76 -6.86
N THR A 126 8.19 -2.46 -7.70
CA THR A 126 6.79 -2.44 -7.28
C THR A 126 6.26 -3.88 -7.16
N MET A 127 5.11 -4.06 -6.52
CA MET A 127 4.54 -5.39 -6.33
C MET A 127 4.15 -6.05 -7.66
N SER A 128 3.69 -5.26 -8.63
CA SER A 128 3.38 -5.77 -9.97
C SER A 128 4.64 -6.24 -10.71
N GLU A 129 5.76 -5.57 -10.52
CA GLU A 129 7.04 -5.98 -11.09
C GLU A 129 7.55 -7.29 -10.48
N ILE A 130 7.37 -7.49 -9.18
CA ILE A 130 7.67 -8.78 -8.52
C ILE A 130 6.85 -9.91 -9.15
N ILE A 131 5.54 -9.72 -9.34
CA ILE A 131 4.70 -10.75 -9.97
C ILE A 131 5.22 -11.12 -11.35
N ARG A 132 5.56 -10.12 -12.17
CA ARG A 132 6.08 -10.34 -13.53
C ARG A 132 7.47 -10.99 -13.55
N GLN A 133 8.30 -10.67 -12.56
CA GLN A 133 9.66 -11.21 -12.44
C GLN A 133 9.65 -12.66 -12.00
N GLU A 134 8.80 -13.01 -11.03
CA GLU A 134 8.84 -14.31 -10.34
C GLU A 134 7.82 -15.32 -10.92
N THR A 135 6.96 -14.90 -11.84
CA THR A 135 5.89 -15.78 -12.34
C THR A 135 5.71 -15.68 -13.86
N VAL A 136 4.91 -16.60 -14.41
CA VAL A 136 4.48 -16.58 -15.83
C VAL A 136 3.26 -15.69 -16.07
N VAL A 137 2.76 -14.98 -15.06
CA VAL A 137 1.55 -14.16 -15.16
C VAL A 137 1.89 -12.80 -15.76
N VAL A 138 1.26 -12.49 -16.89
CA VAL A 138 1.42 -11.21 -17.60
C VAL A 138 0.31 -10.22 -17.23
N ARG A 139 -0.91 -10.73 -17.01
CA ARG A 139 -2.11 -9.93 -16.70
C ARG A 139 -2.13 -9.51 -15.24
N VAL A 140 -1.40 -8.44 -14.95
CA VAL A 140 -1.23 -7.92 -13.59
C VAL A 140 -1.90 -6.56 -13.47
N GLY A 141 -2.55 -6.34 -12.34
CA GLY A 141 -3.08 -5.05 -11.92
C GLY A 141 -2.90 -4.82 -10.44
N CYS A 142 -3.22 -3.62 -10.00
CA CYS A 142 -3.30 -3.28 -8.59
C CYS A 142 -4.64 -2.66 -8.22
N MET A 143 -4.99 -2.77 -6.95
CA MET A 143 -6.11 -2.10 -6.30
C MET A 143 -5.56 -1.05 -5.33
N ALA A 144 -5.90 0.22 -5.52
CA ALA A 144 -5.48 1.31 -4.66
C ALA A 144 -6.59 2.38 -4.51
N GLY A 145 -6.54 3.13 -3.41
CA GLY A 145 -7.51 4.18 -3.11
C GLY A 145 -7.76 4.31 -1.61
N PRO A 146 -8.69 5.19 -1.20
CA PRO A 146 -9.07 5.39 0.20
C PRO A 146 -9.85 4.17 0.71
N ASN A 147 -9.12 3.14 1.10
CA ASN A 147 -9.67 1.84 1.50
C ASN A 147 -9.21 1.47 2.92
N LEU A 148 -9.72 2.15 3.93
CA LEU A 148 -9.47 1.80 5.33
C LEU A 148 -10.24 0.52 5.70
N ALA A 149 -9.53 -0.52 6.14
CA ALA A 149 -10.11 -1.83 6.42
C ALA A 149 -11.28 -1.78 7.42
N SER A 150 -11.17 -0.93 8.44
CA SER A 150 -12.22 -0.72 9.45
C SER A 150 -13.52 -0.18 8.85
N GLU A 151 -13.44 0.78 7.93
CA GLU A 151 -14.61 1.37 7.28
C GLU A 151 -15.24 0.41 6.27
N LEU A 152 -14.41 -0.30 5.50
CA LEU A 152 -14.89 -1.33 4.58
C LEU A 152 -15.64 -2.45 5.31
N SER A 153 -15.16 -2.85 6.49
CA SER A 153 -15.78 -3.90 7.30
C SER A 153 -17.15 -3.51 7.87
N THR A 154 -17.40 -2.22 8.07
CA THR A 154 -18.67 -1.67 8.54
C THR A 154 -19.63 -1.30 7.40
N GLY A 155 -19.20 -1.48 6.15
CA GLY A 155 -20.04 -1.24 4.97
C GLY A 155 -20.23 0.23 4.61
N HIS A 156 -19.38 1.12 5.10
CA HIS A 156 -19.39 2.52 4.68
C HIS A 156 -19.16 2.64 3.17
N PRO A 157 -19.81 3.62 2.49
CA PRO A 157 -19.55 3.90 1.10
C PRO A 157 -18.06 4.19 0.87
N ALA A 158 -17.48 3.49 -0.10
CA ALA A 158 -16.07 3.64 -0.44
C ALA A 158 -15.85 3.46 -1.94
N ALA A 159 -14.66 3.83 -2.39
CA ALA A 159 -14.28 3.63 -3.78
C ALA A 159 -12.81 3.24 -3.88
N THR A 160 -12.47 2.54 -4.96
CA THR A 160 -11.11 2.12 -5.27
C THR A 160 -10.79 2.35 -6.75
N VAL A 161 -9.52 2.28 -7.08
CA VAL A 161 -9.02 2.24 -8.46
C VAL A 161 -8.47 0.85 -8.73
N ILE A 162 -8.85 0.24 -9.85
CA ILE A 162 -8.13 -0.88 -10.45
C ILE A 162 -7.26 -0.30 -11.56
N ALA A 163 -5.95 -0.48 -11.41
CA ALA A 163 -4.98 -0.05 -12.41
C ALA A 163 -4.32 -1.24 -13.09
N SER A 164 -4.26 -1.20 -14.41
CA SER A 164 -3.56 -2.19 -15.24
C SER A 164 -3.38 -1.67 -16.66
N PRO A 165 -2.30 -2.01 -17.37
CA PRO A 165 -2.18 -1.79 -18.82
C PRO A 165 -3.13 -2.71 -19.63
N PHE A 166 -3.73 -3.72 -19.00
CA PHE A 166 -4.64 -4.67 -19.64
C PHE A 166 -6.09 -4.31 -19.29
N ASN A 167 -6.88 -3.88 -20.27
CA ASN A 167 -8.29 -3.52 -20.06
C ASN A 167 -9.11 -4.69 -19.50
N GLU A 168 -8.80 -5.94 -19.89
CA GLU A 168 -9.49 -7.14 -19.36
C GLU A 168 -9.31 -7.29 -17.84
N VAL A 169 -8.13 -6.95 -17.28
CA VAL A 169 -7.87 -6.95 -15.83
C VAL A 169 -8.72 -5.89 -15.13
N ILE A 170 -8.81 -4.70 -15.75
CA ILE A 170 -9.64 -3.60 -15.25
C ILE A 170 -11.12 -4.01 -15.22
N GLN A 171 -11.64 -4.53 -16.32
CA GLN A 171 -13.06 -4.93 -16.42
C GLN A 171 -13.39 -6.07 -15.45
N GLU A 172 -12.51 -7.07 -15.34
CA GLU A 172 -12.71 -8.17 -14.39
C GLU A 172 -12.66 -7.69 -12.94
N GLY A 173 -11.68 -6.84 -12.58
CA GLY A 173 -11.59 -6.23 -11.25
C GLY A 173 -12.84 -5.41 -10.91
N LYS A 174 -13.35 -4.62 -11.86
CA LYS A 174 -14.61 -3.87 -11.70
C LYS A 174 -15.79 -4.79 -11.47
N ALA A 175 -15.95 -5.83 -12.29
CA ALA A 175 -17.06 -6.77 -12.17
C ALA A 175 -17.06 -7.54 -10.83
N LEU A 176 -15.87 -7.85 -10.30
CA LEU A 176 -15.71 -8.59 -9.05
C LEU A 176 -15.91 -7.72 -7.80
N LEU A 177 -15.51 -6.45 -7.84
CA LEU A 177 -15.46 -5.59 -6.65
C LEU A 177 -16.66 -4.64 -6.54
N SER A 178 -17.28 -4.22 -7.66
CA SER A 178 -18.37 -3.23 -7.62
C SER A 178 -19.59 -3.73 -6.84
N SER A 179 -20.13 -2.84 -6.01
CA SER A 179 -21.39 -3.08 -5.30
C SER A 179 -22.07 -1.75 -5.00
N GLU A 180 -23.27 -1.75 -4.40
CA GLU A 180 -24.02 -0.53 -4.05
C GLU A 180 -23.18 0.44 -3.22
N ASN A 181 -22.34 -0.06 -2.31
CA ASN A 181 -21.52 0.75 -1.41
C ASN A 181 -20.02 0.75 -1.78
N PHE A 182 -19.63 0.15 -2.92
CA PHE A 182 -18.22 0.10 -3.32
C PHE A 182 -18.07 0.35 -4.81
N GLN A 183 -17.61 1.56 -5.15
CA GLN A 183 -17.37 1.97 -6.53
C GLN A 183 -15.95 1.61 -6.98
N VAL A 184 -15.79 1.27 -8.26
CA VAL A 184 -14.49 0.92 -8.84
C VAL A 184 -14.20 1.78 -10.06
N TYR A 185 -13.18 2.60 -9.97
CA TYR A 185 -12.64 3.41 -11.07
C TYR A 185 -11.50 2.66 -11.77
N SER A 186 -11.11 3.13 -12.94
CA SER A 186 -10.05 2.53 -13.76
C SER A 186 -8.90 3.50 -13.96
N ASN A 187 -7.69 2.95 -14.10
CA ASN A 187 -6.51 3.68 -14.52
C ASN A 187 -5.61 2.73 -15.36
N SER A 188 -4.94 3.25 -16.39
CA SER A 188 -4.00 2.48 -17.20
C SER A 188 -2.56 2.55 -16.68
N ASP A 189 -2.23 3.59 -15.89
CA ASP A 189 -0.92 3.77 -15.27
C ASP A 189 -0.79 2.92 -14.00
N LEU A 190 -0.46 1.64 -14.18
CA LEU A 190 -0.27 0.69 -13.09
C LEU A 190 0.82 1.17 -12.12
N ARG A 191 1.97 1.62 -12.67
CA ARG A 191 3.12 2.06 -11.86
C ARG A 191 2.81 3.30 -11.04
N GLY A 192 2.21 4.32 -11.64
CA GLY A 192 1.83 5.54 -10.94
C GLY A 192 0.83 5.29 -9.82
N VAL A 193 -0.17 4.43 -10.03
CA VAL A 193 -1.15 4.06 -8.99
C VAL A 193 -0.50 3.27 -7.84
N GLU A 194 0.45 2.36 -8.11
CA GLU A 194 1.23 1.70 -7.06
C GLU A 194 2.05 2.71 -6.26
N LEU A 195 2.76 3.63 -6.95
CA LEU A 195 3.58 4.68 -6.32
C LEU A 195 2.73 5.63 -5.45
N CYS A 196 1.51 5.99 -5.87
CA CYS A 196 0.58 6.75 -5.04
C CYS A 196 0.36 6.06 -3.68
N GLY A 197 0.02 4.76 -3.70
CA GLY A 197 -0.22 3.97 -2.50
C GLY A 197 1.01 3.83 -1.59
N VAL A 198 2.21 3.90 -2.16
CA VAL A 198 3.49 3.83 -1.43
C VAL A 198 3.86 5.18 -0.83
N LEU A 199 3.94 6.23 -1.66
CA LEU A 199 4.48 7.54 -1.28
C LEU A 199 3.60 8.28 -0.28
N LYS A 200 2.27 8.12 -0.34
CA LYS A 200 1.36 8.71 0.66
C LYS A 200 1.67 8.32 2.09
N ASN A 201 2.26 7.13 2.30
CA ASN A 201 2.60 6.65 3.64
C ASN A 201 3.66 7.50 4.34
N ILE A 202 4.55 8.12 3.57
CA ILE A 202 5.52 9.11 4.04
C ILE A 202 4.77 10.31 4.64
N ILE A 203 3.84 10.86 3.87
CA ILE A 203 3.07 12.05 4.27
C ILE A 203 2.14 11.73 5.45
N ALA A 204 1.64 10.49 5.54
CA ALA A 204 0.84 10.06 6.68
C ALA A 204 1.64 10.04 7.99
N ILE A 205 2.92 9.64 7.98
CA ILE A 205 3.79 9.74 9.16
C ILE A 205 3.98 11.21 9.55
N ALA A 206 4.28 12.10 8.58
CA ALA A 206 4.43 13.53 8.83
C ALA A 206 3.16 14.14 9.43
N SER A 207 1.99 13.77 8.91
CA SER A 207 0.70 14.24 9.45
C SER A 207 0.46 13.76 10.88
N GLY A 208 0.85 12.53 11.19
CA GLY A 208 0.83 12.00 12.54
C GLY A 208 1.74 12.81 13.49
N ILE A 209 2.92 13.20 13.04
CA ILE A 209 3.84 14.06 13.81
C ILE A 209 3.19 15.41 14.09
N LEU A 210 2.65 16.10 13.07
CA LEU A 210 1.96 17.39 13.29
C LEU A 210 0.83 17.27 14.30
N SER A 211 0.03 16.21 14.21
CA SER A 211 -1.05 15.95 15.15
C SER A 211 -0.54 15.69 16.57
N GLY A 212 0.54 14.92 16.72
CA GLY A 212 1.15 14.64 18.03
C GLY A 212 1.74 15.89 18.71
N LEU A 213 2.22 16.86 17.91
CA LEU A 213 2.69 18.18 18.36
C LEU A 213 1.54 19.19 18.60
N GLY A 214 0.27 18.80 18.41
CA GLY A 214 -0.88 19.69 18.61
C GLY A 214 -1.03 20.77 17.53
N MET A 215 -0.44 20.59 16.35
CA MET A 215 -0.57 21.51 15.22
C MET A 215 -1.99 21.48 14.64
N GLY A 216 -2.48 22.66 14.22
CA GLY A 216 -3.86 22.83 13.73
C GLY A 216 -4.07 22.44 12.26
N GLU A 217 -5.31 22.68 11.80
CA GLU A 217 -5.77 22.31 10.45
C GLU A 217 -5.00 23.02 9.33
N ASN A 218 -4.58 24.28 9.54
CA ASN A 218 -3.79 25.02 8.53
C ASN A 218 -2.44 24.31 8.26
N SER A 219 -1.78 23.85 9.31
CA SER A 219 -0.51 23.09 9.17
C SER A 219 -0.72 21.75 8.48
N ARG A 220 -1.84 21.07 8.74
CA ARG A 220 -2.22 19.85 8.03
C ARG A 220 -2.52 20.10 6.55
N GLY A 221 -3.29 21.16 6.24
CA GLY A 221 -3.57 21.56 4.87
C GLY A 221 -2.30 21.87 4.09
N LEU A 222 -1.38 22.62 4.71
CA LEU A 222 -0.05 22.91 4.13
C LEU A 222 0.73 21.59 3.86
N LEU A 223 0.80 20.69 4.85
CA LEU A 223 1.50 19.42 4.69
C LEU A 223 0.88 18.55 3.58
N VAL A 224 -0.44 18.44 3.50
CA VAL A 224 -1.10 17.63 2.46
C VAL A 224 -0.83 18.20 1.07
N SER A 225 -0.91 19.54 0.92
CA SER A 225 -0.60 20.21 -0.33
C SER A 225 0.86 19.99 -0.76
N ARG A 226 1.82 20.33 0.10
CA ARG A 226 3.26 20.14 -0.19
C ARG A 226 3.63 18.65 -0.32
N GLY A 227 2.99 17.78 0.44
CA GLY A 227 3.15 16.35 0.34
C GLY A 227 2.68 15.78 -0.99
N LEU A 228 1.56 16.27 -1.53
CA LEU A 228 1.11 15.89 -2.88
C LEU A 228 2.12 16.31 -3.94
N VAL A 229 2.65 17.53 -3.84
CA VAL A 229 3.71 18.05 -4.74
C VAL A 229 4.93 17.11 -4.69
N GLU A 230 5.42 16.76 -3.49
CA GLU A 230 6.56 15.84 -3.34
C GLU A 230 6.24 14.44 -3.88
N MET A 231 5.03 13.93 -3.65
CA MET A 231 4.59 12.63 -4.21
C MET A 231 4.61 12.64 -5.74
N ILE A 232 4.14 13.71 -6.39
CA ILE A 232 4.16 13.84 -7.85
C ILE A 232 5.61 13.92 -8.36
N TYR A 233 6.44 14.74 -7.73
CA TYR A 233 7.86 14.89 -8.07
C TYR A 233 8.61 13.55 -8.03
N LEU A 234 8.50 12.83 -6.92
CA LEU A 234 9.10 11.51 -6.76
C LEU A 234 8.47 10.48 -7.70
N GLY A 235 7.15 10.53 -7.85
CA GLY A 235 6.41 9.59 -8.69
C GLY A 235 6.79 9.69 -10.17
N GLN A 236 6.95 10.91 -10.69
CA GLN A 236 7.44 11.14 -12.06
C GLN A 236 8.88 10.63 -12.24
N ALA A 237 9.78 10.93 -11.29
CA ALA A 237 11.16 10.44 -11.32
C ALA A 237 11.22 8.89 -11.33
N LEU A 238 10.22 8.24 -10.73
CA LEU A 238 10.09 6.78 -10.68
C LEU A 238 9.21 6.21 -11.82
N GLY A 239 8.75 7.03 -12.77
CA GLY A 239 8.05 6.60 -13.97
C GLY A 239 6.52 6.48 -13.86
N GLY A 240 5.90 7.16 -12.90
CA GLY A 240 4.44 7.33 -12.80
C GLY A 240 3.96 8.59 -13.52
N GLU A 241 2.69 8.59 -13.94
CA GLU A 241 2.04 9.74 -14.58
C GLU A 241 1.39 10.66 -13.53
N ILE A 242 1.46 11.99 -13.73
CA ILE A 242 0.86 13.00 -12.83
C ILE A 242 -0.63 12.71 -12.58
N SER A 243 -1.36 12.32 -13.64
CA SER A 243 -2.80 12.01 -13.59
C SER A 243 -3.18 11.01 -12.51
N SER A 244 -2.32 10.05 -12.21
CA SER A 244 -2.54 9.05 -11.15
C SER A 244 -2.54 9.68 -9.76
N PHE A 245 -1.68 10.69 -9.53
CA PHE A 245 -1.53 11.35 -8.23
C PHE A 245 -2.66 12.31 -7.89
N ILE A 246 -3.26 12.97 -8.88
CA ILE A 246 -4.41 13.87 -8.68
C ILE A 246 -5.76 13.11 -8.64
N GLY A 247 -5.74 11.80 -8.88
CA GLY A 247 -6.92 10.94 -8.84
C GLY A 247 -7.23 10.35 -7.46
N LEU A 248 -8.19 9.43 -7.44
CA LEU A 248 -8.66 8.76 -6.21
C LEU A 248 -7.55 7.95 -5.51
N ALA A 249 -6.66 7.29 -6.28
CA ALA A 249 -5.54 6.53 -5.73
C ALA A 249 -4.44 7.43 -5.15
N GLY A 250 -4.29 8.65 -5.66
CA GLY A 250 -3.34 9.67 -5.19
C GLY A 250 -3.95 10.52 -4.07
N ILE A 251 -4.49 11.70 -4.44
CA ILE A 251 -5.00 12.67 -3.46
C ILE A 251 -6.14 12.09 -2.59
N GLY A 252 -7.02 11.24 -3.13
CA GLY A 252 -8.10 10.64 -2.36
C GLY A 252 -7.57 9.76 -1.22
N ASP A 253 -6.62 8.86 -1.52
CA ASP A 253 -5.99 7.98 -0.52
C ASP A 253 -5.05 8.75 0.41
N LEU A 254 -4.40 9.81 -0.07
CA LEU A 254 -3.57 10.71 0.74
C LEU A 254 -4.42 11.37 1.82
N VAL A 255 -5.52 12.03 1.46
CA VAL A 255 -6.41 12.72 2.41
C VAL A 255 -6.97 11.74 3.43
N ALA A 256 -7.53 10.59 2.99
CA ALA A 256 -8.08 9.59 3.90
C ALA A 256 -7.03 9.05 4.89
N THR A 257 -5.77 8.90 4.45
CA THR A 257 -4.71 8.32 5.28
C THR A 257 -4.10 9.33 6.26
N THR A 258 -4.00 10.61 5.86
CA THR A 258 -3.41 11.68 6.68
C THR A 258 -4.34 12.22 7.75
N THR A 259 -5.64 11.96 7.66
CA THR A 259 -6.65 12.41 8.63
C THR A 259 -7.17 11.31 9.54
N SER A 260 -6.88 10.06 9.26
CA SER A 260 -7.45 8.92 9.97
C SER A 260 -6.53 8.39 11.08
N THR A 261 -7.06 8.29 12.28
CA THR A 261 -6.40 7.59 13.41
C THR A 261 -6.29 6.08 13.20
N ASN A 262 -7.03 5.53 12.24
CA ASN A 262 -6.92 4.12 11.82
C ASN A 262 -5.72 3.88 10.88
N SER A 263 -5.01 4.94 10.46
CA SER A 263 -3.78 4.82 9.67
C SER A 263 -2.60 4.47 10.57
N ARG A 264 -1.97 3.31 10.32
CA ARG A 264 -0.76 2.86 11.04
C ARG A 264 0.39 3.88 10.93
N ASN A 265 0.58 4.45 9.74
CA ASN A 265 1.62 5.45 9.51
C ASN A 265 1.34 6.75 10.29
N TYR A 266 0.09 7.19 10.32
CA TYR A 266 -0.32 8.33 11.14
C TYR A 266 -0.12 8.06 12.64
N THR A 267 -0.52 6.87 13.13
CA THR A 267 -0.33 6.46 14.52
C THR A 267 1.15 6.42 14.91
N LEU A 268 2.01 5.89 14.03
CA LEU A 268 3.46 5.91 14.22
C LEU A 268 3.96 7.35 14.39
N GLY A 269 3.60 8.26 13.48
CA GLY A 269 4.01 9.67 13.55
C GLY A 269 3.60 10.33 14.87
N ARG A 270 2.39 10.07 15.38
CA ARG A 270 1.95 10.56 16.66
C ARG A 270 2.80 10.07 17.83
N LYS A 271 3.19 8.80 17.84
CA LYS A 271 4.06 8.22 18.86
C LYS A 271 5.45 8.84 18.84
N ILE A 272 6.03 9.08 17.67
CA ILE A 272 7.31 9.77 17.50
C ILE A 272 7.25 11.21 18.06
N ALA A 273 6.17 11.95 17.75
CA ALA A 273 5.97 13.30 18.28
C ALA A 273 5.81 13.35 19.83
N GLN A 274 5.42 12.24 20.43
CA GLN A 274 5.33 12.08 21.90
C GLN A 274 6.69 11.74 22.54
N GLY A 275 7.78 11.77 21.78
CA GLY A 275 9.14 11.54 22.27
C GLY A 275 9.56 10.07 22.26
N LYS A 276 8.78 9.15 21.68
CA LYS A 276 9.19 7.74 21.53
C LYS A 276 10.23 7.59 20.43
N THR A 277 11.18 6.72 20.66
CA THR A 277 12.06 6.24 19.60
C THR A 277 11.29 5.42 18.57
N LEU A 278 11.86 5.23 17.38
CA LEU A 278 11.24 4.41 16.33
C LEU A 278 10.97 2.97 16.82
N ASP A 279 11.95 2.37 17.52
CA ASP A 279 11.82 0.99 18.01
C ASP A 279 10.72 0.84 19.05
N GLU A 280 10.64 1.78 20.02
CA GLU A 280 9.56 1.80 21.01
C GLU A 280 8.20 1.98 20.34
N ALA A 281 8.11 2.89 19.37
CA ALA A 281 6.86 3.14 18.65
C ALA A 281 6.39 1.90 17.85
N ILE A 282 7.33 1.17 17.20
CA ILE A 282 7.03 -0.05 16.46
C ILE A 282 6.60 -1.19 17.39
N GLN A 283 7.28 -1.37 18.52
CA GLN A 283 6.94 -2.43 19.49
C GLN A 283 5.52 -2.31 20.07
N GLU A 284 5.01 -1.10 20.15
CA GLU A 284 3.65 -0.84 20.62
C GLU A 284 2.57 -0.89 19.52
N MET A 285 2.93 -1.31 18.32
CA MET A 285 2.00 -1.41 17.19
C MET A 285 1.76 -2.87 16.81
N ASP A 286 0.50 -3.26 16.67
CA ASP A 286 0.09 -4.62 16.27
C ASP A 286 0.40 -4.94 14.81
N GLU A 287 0.55 -3.92 13.97
CA GLU A 287 0.74 -4.06 12.54
C GLU A 287 1.86 -3.14 12.01
N VAL A 288 2.50 -3.56 10.92
CA VAL A 288 3.63 -2.86 10.29
C VAL A 288 3.20 -1.51 9.68
N ALA A 289 3.97 -0.45 9.95
CA ALA A 289 3.89 0.84 9.26
C ALA A 289 4.82 0.83 8.03
N GLU A 290 4.26 0.58 6.84
CA GLU A 290 5.01 0.46 5.57
C GLU A 290 5.83 1.73 5.24
N GLY A 291 5.39 2.90 5.74
CA GLY A 291 6.06 4.18 5.49
C GLY A 291 7.50 4.25 5.99
N VAL A 292 7.85 3.51 7.04
CA VAL A 292 9.23 3.48 7.57
C VAL A 292 10.22 2.95 6.54
N ASN A 293 9.89 1.80 5.95
CA ASN A 293 10.71 1.21 4.90
C ASN A 293 10.70 2.07 3.63
N THR A 294 9.54 2.64 3.29
CA THR A 294 9.42 3.55 2.16
C THR A 294 10.35 4.76 2.29
N ILE A 295 10.41 5.41 3.47
CA ILE A 295 11.30 6.56 3.71
C ILE A 295 12.76 6.17 3.47
N LYS A 296 13.21 5.01 3.98
CA LYS A 296 14.59 4.53 3.76
C LYS A 296 14.91 4.35 2.28
N ILE A 297 14.04 3.67 1.55
CA ILE A 297 14.23 3.38 0.13
C ILE A 297 14.24 4.68 -0.69
N ILE A 298 13.25 5.54 -0.48
CA ILE A 298 13.09 6.79 -1.24
C ILE A 298 14.26 7.75 -0.94
N LYS A 299 14.72 7.84 0.32
CA LYS A 299 15.90 8.67 0.66
C LYS A 299 17.14 8.20 -0.09
N GLN A 300 17.43 6.90 -0.09
CA GLN A 300 18.58 6.34 -0.81
C GLN A 300 18.48 6.54 -2.33
N LEU A 301 17.28 6.34 -2.90
CA LEU A 301 17.05 6.62 -4.32
C LEU A 301 17.21 8.10 -4.65
N ALA A 302 16.70 8.99 -3.81
CA ALA A 302 16.80 10.43 -4.00
C ALA A 302 18.27 10.88 -4.02
N ASP A 303 19.06 10.38 -3.08
CA ASP A 303 20.50 10.67 -3.03
C ASP A 303 21.23 10.22 -4.30
N SER A 304 20.89 9.04 -4.82
CA SER A 304 21.52 8.49 -6.03
C SER A 304 21.14 9.21 -7.33
N GLN A 305 20.00 9.92 -7.33
CA GLN A 305 19.44 10.60 -8.51
C GLN A 305 19.45 12.14 -8.38
N ASP A 306 20.13 12.68 -7.35
CA ASP A 306 20.14 14.12 -7.00
C ASP A 306 18.73 14.72 -6.85
N LEU A 307 17.76 13.92 -6.38
CA LEU A 307 16.42 14.38 -6.06
C LEU A 307 16.41 14.98 -4.65
N LYS A 308 15.56 15.99 -4.43
CA LYS A 308 15.49 16.73 -3.15
C LYS A 308 14.08 16.68 -2.53
N PRO A 309 13.61 15.49 -2.11
CA PRO A 309 12.30 15.35 -1.46
C PRO A 309 12.39 15.84 -0.02
N LEU A 310 12.00 17.07 0.23
CA LEU A 310 12.23 17.78 1.49
C LEU A 310 11.53 17.11 2.68
N ILE A 311 10.27 16.71 2.52
CA ILE A 311 9.50 16.07 3.60
C ILE A 311 10.11 14.71 3.93
N THR A 312 10.43 13.91 2.90
CA THR A 312 11.09 12.61 3.06
C THR A 312 12.43 12.74 3.77
N GLU A 313 13.25 13.74 3.40
CA GLU A 313 14.55 13.97 4.02
C GLU A 313 14.42 14.33 5.50
N ILE A 314 13.52 15.21 5.85
CA ILE A 314 13.29 15.61 7.25
C ILE A 314 12.76 14.43 8.07
N LEU A 315 11.84 13.65 7.52
CA LEU A 315 11.36 12.43 8.19
C LEU A 315 12.46 11.40 8.38
N TYR A 316 13.36 11.25 7.40
CA TYR A 316 14.51 10.36 7.55
C TYR A 316 15.40 10.81 8.73
N LYS A 317 15.69 12.11 8.83
CA LYS A 317 16.46 12.67 9.96
C LYS A 317 15.76 12.47 11.31
N ILE A 318 14.44 12.63 11.36
CA ILE A 318 13.67 12.39 12.59
C ILE A 318 13.71 10.92 13.00
N LEU A 319 13.48 10.00 12.05
CA LEU A 319 13.35 8.58 12.36
C LEU A 319 14.69 7.87 12.60
N PHE A 320 15.78 8.33 11.94
CA PHE A 320 17.05 7.57 11.90
C PHE A 320 18.29 8.34 12.32
N GLU A 321 18.24 9.69 12.37
CA GLU A 321 19.41 10.53 12.68
C GLU A 321 19.23 11.37 13.96
N GLY A 322 18.18 11.11 14.75
CA GLY A 322 17.98 11.73 16.05
C GLY A 322 17.50 13.19 16.04
N MET A 323 17.01 13.70 14.88
CA MET A 323 16.37 15.01 14.84
C MET A 323 15.05 14.96 15.62
N THR A 324 14.76 15.97 16.46
CA THR A 324 13.46 16.04 17.15
C THR A 324 12.34 16.40 16.15
N ALA A 325 11.12 15.94 16.45
CA ALA A 325 9.94 16.26 15.66
C ALA A 325 9.71 17.78 15.53
N GLU A 326 9.90 18.53 16.63
CA GLU A 326 9.78 19.99 16.67
C GLU A 326 10.77 20.68 15.75
N ASN A 327 12.06 20.23 15.78
CA ASN A 327 13.09 20.80 14.92
C ASN A 327 12.82 20.53 13.45
N GLY A 328 12.31 19.35 13.10
CA GLY A 328 11.92 19.00 11.74
C GLY A 328 10.78 19.90 11.22
N VAL A 329 9.72 20.08 12.02
CA VAL A 329 8.60 20.96 11.65
C VAL A 329 9.08 22.42 11.53
N ASN A 330 9.89 22.92 12.47
CA ASN A 330 10.44 24.26 12.40
C ASN A 330 11.30 24.48 11.16
N PHE A 331 12.06 23.47 10.73
CA PHE A 331 12.84 23.54 9.50
C PHE A 331 11.91 23.64 8.27
N LEU A 332 10.89 22.80 8.16
CA LEU A 332 9.93 22.85 7.06
C LEU A 332 9.18 24.18 6.97
N MET A 333 8.81 24.77 8.12
CA MET A 333 8.10 26.06 8.18
C MET A 333 8.99 27.26 7.78
N ARG A 334 10.30 27.14 7.93
CA ARG A 334 11.27 28.19 7.54
C ARG A 334 11.77 28.03 6.12
N TYR A 335 11.49 26.91 5.48
CA TYR A 335 11.92 26.66 4.12
C TYR A 335 11.15 27.59 3.16
N GLN A 336 11.86 28.49 2.51
CA GLN A 336 11.29 29.46 1.57
C GLN A 336 11.17 28.84 0.18
N GLY A 337 10.06 28.16 -0.09
CA GLY A 337 9.65 27.83 -1.45
C GLY A 337 8.99 29.04 -2.09
N ASN A 338 9.50 29.57 -3.18
CA ASN A 338 8.99 30.78 -3.83
C ASN A 338 7.83 30.49 -4.80
N ILE A 339 7.58 29.25 -5.15
CA ILE A 339 6.56 28.83 -6.13
C ILE A 339 5.66 27.79 -5.47
N ASP A 340 4.34 27.93 -5.60
CA ASP A 340 3.38 27.00 -5.02
C ASP A 340 3.46 25.62 -5.71
N ILE A 341 3.51 25.61 -7.04
CA ILE A 341 3.71 24.40 -7.87
C ILE A 341 4.77 24.70 -8.92
N ASP A 342 5.87 23.97 -8.92
CA ASP A 342 7.06 24.22 -9.75
C ASP A 342 7.36 23.13 -10.81
N PHE A 343 6.47 22.14 -10.96
CA PHE A 343 6.67 21.01 -11.89
C PHE A 343 5.59 20.88 -12.98
N LEU A 344 4.68 21.86 -13.11
CA LEU A 344 3.68 21.91 -14.18
C LEU A 344 4.20 22.72 -15.36
#